data_4a9735ac78bc039913e9fea0037d263f
#
_entry.id   4a9735ac78bc039913e9fea0037d263f
#
_cell.length_a   1.000
_cell.length_b   1.000
_cell.length_c   1.000
_cell.angle_alpha   90.00
_cell.angle_beta   90.00
_cell.angle_gamma   90.00
#
_symmetry.space_group_name_H-M   'P 1'
#
loop_
_entity.id
_entity.type
_entity.pdbx_description
1 polymer ?
#
loop_
_entity_poly.entity_id
_entity_poly.type
_entity_poly.pdbx_seq_one_letter_code
_entity_poly.pdbx_strand_id
1 'polypeptide(L)'
;MAETTKRQQSGNRKPGRPKGSTSKKTGTSSKSRGTTGKKAYEQDNTEFMRAEVVIICSFAVAILLFLSNFKLCGVVGDVLRGVQLGIFGMVGYLFPILIFVGTCFHLSNQGNIHAAMKLAAVAGAVITVCGLLQLAFGTVPAGAKWMEYYKQSTLTGTGGGWLGGVLPSFLTIGLGKPGTF
;
A
#
# COMPACT_ATOMS: atom_id res chain seq x y z
N MET A 1 37.79 3.14 64.44
CA MET A 1 38.29 4.47 64.06
C MET A 1 37.30 5.01 63.06
N ALA A 2 36.28 5.75 63.52
CA ALA A 2 36.27 7.16 63.78
C ALA A 2 36.66 7.91 62.49
N GLU A 3 35.91 8.77 61.89
CA GLU A 3 35.14 9.91 62.36
C GLU A 3 34.36 10.51 61.21
N THR A 4 33.11 10.71 61.24
CA THR A 4 32.36 11.88 61.68
C THR A 4 32.44 13.12 60.77
N THR A 5 31.27 13.51 60.29
CA THR A 5 30.63 14.83 60.41
C THR A 5 30.93 15.87 59.33
N LYS A 6 29.95 16.42 58.64
CA LYS A 6 29.03 17.57 58.95
C LYS A 6 28.36 17.96 57.61
N ARG A 7 27.09 17.86 57.42
CA ARG A 7 25.98 18.77 57.64
C ARG A 7 26.34 20.26 57.55
N GLN A 8 25.91 20.88 56.45
CA GLN A 8 25.41 22.25 56.54
C GLN A 8 24.33 22.54 55.51
N GLN A 9 23.20 22.80 56.05
CA GLN A 9 22.00 23.43 55.56
C GLN A 9 22.21 24.92 55.52
N SER A 10 21.77 25.60 54.49
CA SER A 10 21.37 27.03 54.48
C SER A 10 21.12 27.40 53.02
N GLY A 11 20.07 28.00 52.60
CA GLY A 11 19.04 28.79 53.20
C GLY A 11 18.32 29.47 52.04
N ASN A 12 17.08 29.32 52.03
CA ASN A 12 16.00 30.12 51.50
C ASN A 12 16.35 31.61 51.30
N ARG A 13 16.09 32.12 50.05
CA ARG A 13 15.70 33.53 49.84
C ARG A 13 15.12 33.73 48.44
N LYS A 14 13.79 33.88 48.34
CA LYS A 14 13.14 34.73 47.35
C LYS A 14 13.38 36.20 47.73
N PRO A 15 13.60 37.06 46.77
CA PRO A 15 12.79 38.26 46.60
C PRO A 15 12.56 38.52 45.12
N GLY A 16 11.49 39.04 44.69
CA GLY A 16 10.82 40.26 44.97
C GLY A 16 10.40 40.79 43.59
N ARG A 17 9.13 40.89 43.37
CA ARG A 17 8.45 41.44 42.17
C ARG A 17 8.57 42.99 42.23
N PRO A 18 8.93 43.67 41.13
CA PRO A 18 8.59 45.10 41.00
C PRO A 18 7.27 45.23 40.20
N LYS A 19 6.39 46.02 40.77
CA LYS A 19 5.19 46.57 40.17
C LYS A 19 5.55 47.73 39.22
N GLY A 20 4.81 47.77 38.11
CA GLY A 20 4.25 49.03 37.58
C GLY A 20 5.08 49.76 36.54
N SER A 21 4.58 49.74 35.32
CA SER A 21 4.42 51.01 34.58
C SER A 21 3.40 50.83 33.46
N THR A 22 2.33 51.53 33.57
CA THR A 22 1.27 51.81 32.61
C THR A 22 1.87 52.58 31.43
N SER A 23 1.76 52.05 30.22
CA SER A 23 1.81 52.88 29.04
C SER A 23 0.83 52.38 28.00
N LYS A 24 -0.22 53.10 27.86
CA LYS A 24 -1.30 53.08 26.89
C LYS A 24 -0.71 53.49 25.54
N LYS A 25 -0.72 52.59 24.55
CA LYS A 25 -0.63 53.00 23.16
C LYS A 25 -1.58 52.14 22.32
N THR A 26 -2.67 52.78 21.98
CA THR A 26 -3.60 52.51 20.93
C THR A 26 -2.85 52.28 19.60
N GLY A 27 -3.04 51.13 18.98
CA GLY A 27 -2.53 50.83 17.68
C GLY A 27 -3.40 49.70 17.09
N THR A 28 -4.46 50.10 16.46
CA THR A 28 -5.32 49.31 15.58
C THR A 28 -4.47 48.63 14.51
N SER A 29 -4.35 47.31 14.59
CA SER A 29 -3.95 46.51 13.46
C SER A 29 -4.83 45.27 13.46
N SER A 30 -5.91 45.37 12.74
CA SER A 30 -6.75 44.25 12.33
C SER A 30 -5.94 43.37 11.38
N LYS A 31 -5.20 42.38 11.92
CA LYS A 31 -4.57 41.38 11.11
C LYS A 31 -5.55 40.23 10.91
N SER A 32 -6.06 40.17 9.70
CA SER A 32 -6.95 39.12 9.17
C SER A 32 -6.46 37.74 9.51
N ARG A 33 -7.06 37.13 10.53
CA ARG A 33 -6.80 35.77 10.99
C ARG A 33 -7.88 34.80 10.51
N GLY A 34 -8.41 35.07 9.30
CA GLY A 34 -9.58 34.38 8.78
C GLY A 34 -9.36 33.47 7.58
N THR A 35 -8.20 33.55 6.90
CA THR A 35 -8.08 32.88 5.59
C THR A 35 -7.24 31.58 5.63
N THR A 36 -6.33 31.45 6.58
CA THR A 36 -5.46 30.25 6.67
C THR A 36 -6.20 29.06 7.32
N GLY A 37 -7.07 29.33 8.28
CA GLY A 37 -7.89 28.28 8.91
C GLY A 37 -8.90 27.66 7.95
N LYS A 38 -9.63 28.48 7.19
CA LYS A 38 -10.63 27.97 6.22
C LYS A 38 -10.00 27.13 5.12
N LYS A 39 -8.86 27.51 4.58
CA LYS A 39 -8.15 26.71 3.57
C LYS A 39 -7.65 25.38 4.11
N ALA A 40 -7.22 25.32 5.35
CA ALA A 40 -6.77 24.07 5.97
C ALA A 40 -7.96 23.11 6.22
N TYR A 41 -9.10 23.60 6.67
CA TYR A 41 -10.32 22.79 6.84
C TYR A 41 -10.94 22.35 5.51
N GLU A 42 -10.90 23.18 4.48
CA GLU A 42 -11.38 22.80 3.14
C GLU A 42 -10.46 21.75 2.48
N GLN A 43 -9.16 21.85 2.68
CA GLN A 43 -8.19 20.91 2.13
C GLN A 43 -8.29 19.56 2.84
N ASP A 44 -8.43 19.55 4.14
CA ASP A 44 -8.62 18.33 4.95
C ASP A 44 -9.92 17.60 4.57
N ASN A 45 -11.03 18.33 4.45
CA ASN A 45 -12.31 17.75 4.01
C ASN A 45 -12.26 17.19 2.58
N THR A 46 -11.51 17.83 1.67
CA THR A 46 -11.39 17.32 0.29
C THR A 46 -10.54 16.05 0.22
N GLU A 47 -9.54 15.90 1.06
CA GLU A 47 -8.74 14.67 1.14
C GLU A 47 -9.53 13.52 1.74
N PHE A 48 -10.31 13.75 2.80
CA PHE A 48 -11.22 12.77 3.37
C PHE A 48 -12.28 12.30 2.36
N MET A 49 -12.95 13.24 1.69
CA MET A 49 -13.95 12.91 0.66
C MET A 49 -13.35 12.11 -0.50
N ARG A 50 -12.13 12.42 -0.92
CA ARG A 50 -11.42 11.64 -1.95
C ARG A 50 -11.12 10.23 -1.48
N ALA A 51 -10.66 10.06 -0.24
CA ALA A 51 -10.38 8.75 0.33
C ALA A 51 -11.64 7.87 0.39
N GLU A 52 -12.77 8.42 0.84
CA GLU A 52 -14.06 7.71 0.87
C GLU A 52 -14.51 7.28 -0.52
N VAL A 53 -14.47 8.18 -1.50
CA VAL A 53 -14.84 7.86 -2.88
C VAL A 53 -13.94 6.76 -3.46
N VAL A 54 -12.62 6.84 -3.23
CA VAL A 54 -11.68 5.82 -3.71
C VAL A 54 -11.94 4.46 -3.06
N ILE A 55 -12.27 4.41 -1.77
CA ILE A 55 -12.63 3.15 -1.08
C ILE A 55 -13.89 2.55 -1.69
N ILE A 56 -14.95 3.35 -1.88
CA ILE A 56 -16.21 2.88 -2.46
C ILE A 56 -15.98 2.39 -3.89
N CYS A 57 -15.26 3.17 -4.72
CA CYS A 57 -14.94 2.76 -6.08
C CYS A 57 -14.08 1.48 -6.12
N SER A 58 -13.07 1.37 -5.25
CA SER A 58 -12.22 0.17 -5.19
C SER A 58 -13.01 -1.07 -4.75
N PHE A 59 -13.97 -0.89 -3.84
CA PHE A 59 -14.86 -1.96 -3.41
C PHE A 59 -15.78 -2.41 -4.55
N ALA A 60 -16.37 -1.46 -5.28
CA ALA A 60 -17.20 -1.77 -6.46
C ALA A 60 -16.40 -2.52 -7.54
N VAL A 61 -15.17 -2.07 -7.82
CA VAL A 61 -14.27 -2.75 -8.77
C VAL A 61 -13.91 -4.15 -8.26
N ALA A 62 -13.61 -4.31 -6.98
CA ALA A 62 -13.29 -5.61 -6.39
C ALA A 62 -14.47 -6.58 -6.50
N ILE A 63 -15.70 -6.13 -6.27
CA ILE A 63 -16.91 -6.94 -6.47
C ILE A 63 -17.06 -7.34 -7.94
N LEU A 64 -16.91 -6.40 -8.88
CA LEU A 64 -16.99 -6.69 -10.32
C LEU A 64 -15.97 -7.74 -10.74
N LEU A 65 -14.72 -7.60 -10.32
CA LEU A 65 -13.65 -8.56 -10.60
C LEU A 65 -13.92 -9.92 -9.94
N PHE A 66 -14.48 -9.93 -8.75
CA PHE A 66 -14.85 -11.16 -8.04
C PHE A 66 -15.98 -11.89 -8.76
N LEU A 67 -17.06 -11.19 -9.12
CA LEU A 67 -18.17 -11.77 -9.89
C LEU A 67 -17.73 -12.25 -11.27
N SER A 68 -16.76 -11.56 -11.89
CA SER A 68 -16.15 -11.95 -13.16
C SER A 68 -15.50 -13.33 -13.08
N ASN A 69 -14.85 -13.67 -11.96
CA ASN A 69 -14.27 -15.00 -11.76
C ASN A 69 -15.30 -16.14 -11.82
N PHE A 70 -16.54 -15.86 -11.42
CA PHE A 70 -17.64 -16.83 -11.48
C PHE A 70 -18.45 -16.80 -12.78
N LYS A 71 -18.01 -16.06 -13.80
CA LYS A 71 -18.70 -15.87 -15.09
C LYS A 71 -20.12 -15.27 -14.95
N LEU A 72 -20.37 -14.50 -13.91
CA LEU A 72 -21.68 -13.89 -13.64
C LEU A 72 -21.89 -12.56 -14.39
N CYS A 73 -20.84 -11.96 -14.92
CA CYS A 73 -20.87 -10.64 -15.57
C CYS A 73 -20.95 -10.69 -17.11
N GLY A 74 -21.33 -11.83 -17.69
CA GLY A 74 -21.45 -11.99 -19.15
C GLY A 74 -20.14 -11.71 -19.89
N VAL A 75 -20.23 -11.18 -21.13
CA VAL A 75 -19.07 -10.96 -22.02
C VAL A 75 -18.00 -10.07 -21.38
N VAL A 76 -18.40 -9.01 -20.68
CA VAL A 76 -17.46 -8.10 -20.01
C VAL A 76 -16.72 -8.84 -18.88
N GLY A 77 -17.44 -9.68 -18.14
CA GLY A 77 -16.84 -10.52 -17.11
C GLY A 77 -15.85 -11.52 -17.67
N ASP A 78 -16.15 -12.14 -18.80
CA ASP A 78 -15.24 -13.09 -19.44
C ASP A 78 -13.93 -12.43 -19.88
N VAL A 79 -13.98 -11.21 -20.42
CA VAL A 79 -12.79 -10.42 -20.75
C VAL A 79 -11.98 -10.07 -19.51
N LEU A 80 -12.63 -9.55 -18.47
CA LEU A 80 -11.96 -9.18 -17.20
C LEU A 80 -11.33 -10.42 -16.56
N ARG A 81 -12.04 -11.54 -16.51
CA ARG A 81 -11.51 -12.82 -16.03
C ARG A 81 -10.30 -13.27 -16.85
N GLY A 82 -10.40 -13.20 -18.18
CA GLY A 82 -9.32 -13.58 -19.09
C GLY A 82 -8.05 -12.75 -18.83
N VAL A 83 -8.19 -11.44 -18.69
CA VAL A 83 -7.07 -10.54 -18.35
C VAL A 83 -6.50 -10.87 -16.97
N GLN A 84 -7.34 -11.04 -15.96
CA GLN A 84 -6.95 -11.29 -14.59
C GLN A 84 -6.20 -12.63 -14.44
N LEU A 85 -6.77 -13.73 -14.99
CA LEU A 85 -6.12 -15.04 -14.97
C LEU A 85 -4.91 -15.09 -15.92
N GLY A 86 -4.97 -14.40 -17.06
CA GLY A 86 -3.85 -14.32 -17.99
C GLY A 86 -2.60 -13.67 -17.37
N ILE A 87 -2.79 -12.65 -16.55
CA ILE A 87 -1.67 -11.94 -15.90
C ILE A 87 -1.20 -12.67 -14.64
N PHE A 88 -2.12 -13.01 -13.73
CA PHE A 88 -1.81 -13.54 -12.40
C PHE A 88 -1.95 -15.05 -12.28
N GLY A 89 -2.51 -15.71 -13.31
CA GLY A 89 -2.80 -17.12 -13.25
C GLY A 89 -3.77 -17.47 -12.12
N MET A 90 -3.49 -18.54 -11.40
CA MET A 90 -4.31 -19.00 -10.29
C MET A 90 -4.47 -17.97 -9.15
N VAL A 91 -3.46 -17.11 -8.93
CA VAL A 91 -3.53 -16.00 -7.95
C VAL A 91 -4.59 -14.97 -8.37
N GLY A 92 -4.97 -14.92 -9.65
CA GLY A 92 -6.01 -14.05 -10.15
C GLY A 92 -7.35 -14.19 -9.41
N TYR A 93 -7.68 -15.36 -8.88
CA TYR A 93 -8.89 -15.54 -8.06
C TYR A 93 -8.86 -14.73 -6.75
N LEU A 94 -7.68 -14.53 -6.16
CA LEU A 94 -7.49 -13.71 -4.95
C LEU A 94 -7.27 -12.22 -5.26
N PHE A 95 -7.00 -11.89 -6.53
CA PHE A 95 -6.63 -10.55 -6.94
C PHE A 95 -7.65 -9.46 -6.56
N PRO A 96 -8.98 -9.65 -6.65
CA PRO A 96 -9.97 -8.66 -6.23
C PRO A 96 -9.82 -8.30 -4.74
N ILE A 97 -9.55 -9.29 -3.90
CA ILE A 97 -9.35 -9.11 -2.46
C ILE A 97 -8.04 -8.34 -2.21
N LEU A 98 -6.97 -8.72 -2.92
CA LEU A 98 -5.67 -8.06 -2.80
C LEU A 98 -5.72 -6.59 -3.21
N ILE A 99 -6.43 -6.25 -4.30
CA ILE A 99 -6.65 -4.86 -4.71
C ILE A 99 -7.37 -4.08 -3.63
N PHE A 100 -8.48 -4.59 -3.12
CA PHE A 100 -9.28 -3.89 -2.12
C PHE A 100 -8.48 -3.65 -0.83
N VAL A 101 -7.88 -4.70 -0.28
CA VAL A 101 -7.06 -4.60 0.93
C VAL A 101 -5.84 -3.69 0.71
N GLY A 102 -5.17 -3.81 -0.44
CA GLY A 102 -4.05 -2.95 -0.80
C GLY A 102 -4.43 -1.48 -0.91
N THR A 103 -5.59 -1.17 -1.49
CA THR A 103 -6.12 0.20 -1.58
C THR A 103 -6.45 0.76 -0.20
N CYS A 104 -7.14 0.00 0.66
CA CYS A 104 -7.43 0.41 2.03
C CYS A 104 -6.15 0.64 2.84
N PHE A 105 -5.17 -0.25 2.71
CA PHE A 105 -3.88 -0.11 3.38
C PHE A 105 -3.11 1.12 2.89
N HIS A 106 -3.10 1.36 1.58
CA HIS A 106 -2.43 2.52 0.98
C HIS A 106 -3.06 3.84 1.46
N LEU A 107 -4.38 3.93 1.44
CA LEU A 107 -5.12 5.12 1.90
C LEU A 107 -4.96 5.38 3.40
N SER A 108 -4.96 4.31 4.21
CA SER A 108 -4.76 4.42 5.66
C SER A 108 -3.34 4.83 6.06
N ASN A 109 -2.36 4.65 5.16
CA ASN A 109 -0.95 4.92 5.44
C ASN A 109 -0.32 5.91 4.45
N GLN A 110 -1.10 6.87 3.97
CA GLN A 110 -0.60 7.90 3.05
C GLN A 110 0.56 8.69 3.69
N GLY A 111 1.59 8.94 2.88
CA GLY A 111 2.78 9.65 3.32
C GLY A 111 3.81 8.84 4.12
N ASN A 112 3.52 7.57 4.45
CA ASN A 112 4.46 6.72 5.16
C ASN A 112 5.28 5.85 4.20
N ILE A 113 6.57 6.15 4.05
CA ILE A 113 7.48 5.40 3.16
C ILE A 113 7.61 3.93 3.58
N HIS A 114 7.55 3.63 4.88
CA HIS A 114 7.60 2.24 5.36
C HIS A 114 6.37 1.44 4.96
N ALA A 115 5.21 2.08 4.88
CA ALA A 115 3.99 1.44 4.38
C ALA A 115 4.08 1.16 2.87
N ALA A 116 4.63 2.09 2.10
CA ALA A 116 4.88 1.88 0.67
C ALA A 116 5.86 0.72 0.43
N MET A 117 6.94 0.62 1.23
CA MET A 117 7.87 -0.52 1.15
C MET A 117 7.19 -1.85 1.48
N LYS A 118 6.31 -1.89 2.49
CA LYS A 118 5.54 -3.11 2.82
C LYS A 118 4.62 -3.51 1.68
N LEU A 119 3.95 -2.55 1.05
CA LEU A 119 3.09 -2.81 -0.11
C LEU A 119 3.89 -3.35 -1.30
N ALA A 120 5.07 -2.78 -1.57
CA ALA A 120 5.99 -3.27 -2.60
C ALA A 120 6.48 -4.69 -2.29
N ALA A 121 6.77 -5.00 -1.02
CA ALA A 121 7.14 -6.34 -0.60
C ALA A 121 6.01 -7.35 -0.81
N VAL A 122 4.76 -6.98 -0.52
CA VAL A 122 3.58 -7.82 -0.80
C VAL A 122 3.43 -8.06 -2.31
N ALA A 123 3.60 -7.02 -3.13
CA ALA A 123 3.57 -7.19 -4.59
C ALA A 123 4.68 -8.13 -5.08
N GLY A 124 5.90 -8.01 -4.55
CA GLY A 124 7.00 -8.94 -4.82
C GLY A 124 6.69 -10.37 -4.40
N ALA A 125 6.09 -10.55 -3.23
CA ALA A 125 5.64 -11.87 -2.76
C ALA A 125 4.58 -12.49 -3.69
N VAL A 126 3.62 -11.70 -4.16
CA VAL A 126 2.62 -12.16 -5.15
C VAL A 126 3.29 -12.63 -6.44
N ILE A 127 4.26 -11.89 -6.98
CA ILE A 127 5.01 -12.29 -8.18
C ILE A 127 5.76 -13.61 -7.93
N THR A 128 6.40 -13.75 -6.77
CA THR A 128 7.11 -14.98 -6.38
C THR A 128 6.15 -16.18 -6.31
N VAL A 129 4.98 -16.00 -5.69
CA VAL A 129 3.95 -17.05 -5.62
C VAL A 129 3.44 -17.41 -7.02
N CYS A 130 3.19 -16.42 -7.90
CA CYS A 130 2.84 -16.69 -9.29
C CYS A 130 3.92 -17.53 -10.00
N GLY A 131 5.20 -17.21 -9.79
CA GLY A 131 6.32 -17.98 -10.35
C GLY A 131 6.38 -19.42 -9.83
N LEU A 132 6.19 -19.61 -8.52
CA LEU A 132 6.14 -20.97 -7.92
C LEU A 132 4.95 -21.77 -8.43
N LEU A 133 3.78 -21.17 -8.56
CA LEU A 133 2.59 -21.82 -9.14
C LEU A 133 2.80 -22.16 -10.61
N GLN A 134 3.55 -21.35 -11.35
CA GLN A 134 3.91 -21.66 -12.72
C GLN A 134 4.83 -22.89 -12.81
N LEU A 135 5.81 -23.00 -11.91
CA LEU A 135 6.70 -24.15 -11.85
C LEU A 135 5.96 -25.43 -11.41
N ALA A 136 4.99 -25.28 -10.49
CA ALA A 136 4.25 -26.43 -9.94
C ALA A 136 3.13 -26.92 -10.86
N PHE A 137 2.42 -26.03 -11.51
CA PHE A 137 1.18 -26.33 -12.26
C PHE A 137 1.22 -25.85 -13.73
N GLY A 138 2.30 -25.19 -14.15
CA GLY A 138 2.45 -24.74 -15.52
C GLY A 138 2.73 -25.92 -16.47
N THR A 139 2.05 -25.97 -17.60
CA THR A 139 2.31 -26.94 -18.67
C THR A 139 3.19 -26.38 -19.78
N VAL A 140 3.46 -25.08 -19.73
CA VAL A 140 4.34 -24.40 -20.70
C VAL A 140 5.79 -24.61 -20.30
N PRO A 141 6.66 -25.05 -21.23
CA PRO A 141 8.06 -25.28 -20.92
C PRO A 141 8.76 -23.97 -20.53
N ALA A 142 9.73 -24.07 -19.63
CA ALA A 142 10.51 -22.93 -19.20
C ALA A 142 11.26 -22.29 -20.39
N GLY A 143 11.20 -20.95 -20.48
CA GLY A 143 11.79 -20.20 -21.59
C GLY A 143 10.88 -20.07 -22.82
N ALA A 144 9.63 -20.48 -22.75
CA ALA A 144 8.61 -20.20 -23.78
C ALA A 144 8.34 -18.69 -23.89
N LYS A 145 7.67 -18.28 -24.96
CA LYS A 145 7.27 -16.87 -25.15
C LYS A 145 6.26 -16.46 -24.08
N TRP A 146 6.35 -15.25 -23.58
CA TRP A 146 5.47 -14.72 -22.53
C TRP A 146 3.97 -14.80 -22.86
N MET A 147 3.64 -14.73 -24.15
CA MET A 147 2.26 -14.89 -24.63
C MET A 147 1.71 -16.32 -24.43
N GLU A 148 2.55 -17.32 -24.39
CA GLU A 148 2.15 -18.72 -24.16
C GLU A 148 1.73 -18.92 -22.71
N TYR A 149 2.45 -18.32 -21.74
CA TYR A 149 2.06 -18.31 -20.34
C TYR A 149 0.71 -17.60 -20.11
N TYR A 150 0.49 -16.47 -20.80
CA TYR A 150 -0.78 -15.77 -20.77
C TYR A 150 -1.92 -16.64 -21.30
N LYS A 151 -1.76 -17.23 -22.49
CA LYS A 151 -2.77 -18.08 -23.12
C LYS A 151 -3.10 -19.31 -22.29
N GLN A 152 -2.09 -19.99 -21.76
CA GLN A 152 -2.29 -21.12 -20.88
C GLN A 152 -3.19 -20.74 -19.70
N SER A 153 -2.82 -19.72 -18.96
CA SER A 153 -3.54 -19.32 -17.75
C SER A 153 -4.94 -18.79 -18.04
N THR A 154 -5.15 -18.11 -19.18
CA THR A 154 -6.47 -17.66 -19.60
C THR A 154 -7.40 -18.84 -19.93
N LEU A 155 -6.89 -19.87 -20.57
CA LEU A 155 -7.68 -21.03 -21.02
C LEU A 155 -7.91 -22.03 -19.89
N THR A 156 -6.88 -22.37 -19.13
CA THR A 156 -6.93 -23.42 -18.10
C THR A 156 -7.25 -22.89 -16.71
N GLY A 157 -7.00 -21.58 -16.45
CA GLY A 157 -7.11 -20.99 -15.12
C GLY A 157 -6.04 -21.50 -14.14
N THR A 158 -5.01 -22.19 -14.64
CA THR A 158 -3.92 -22.79 -13.87
C THR A 158 -2.58 -22.13 -14.18
N GLY A 159 -1.57 -22.37 -13.33
CA GLY A 159 -0.25 -21.76 -13.48
C GLY A 159 -0.19 -20.35 -12.90
N GLY A 160 0.91 -19.67 -13.16
CA GLY A 160 1.22 -18.34 -12.59
C GLY A 160 0.93 -17.17 -13.52
N GLY A 161 0.37 -17.41 -14.69
CA GLY A 161 0.09 -16.39 -15.68
C GLY A 161 1.35 -15.78 -16.31
N TRP A 162 1.17 -14.61 -16.91
CA TRP A 162 2.27 -13.84 -17.49
C TRP A 162 3.33 -13.46 -16.46
N LEU A 163 2.92 -13.05 -15.26
CA LEU A 163 3.83 -12.73 -14.15
C LEU A 163 4.56 -13.98 -13.64
N GLY A 164 3.89 -15.13 -13.65
CA GLY A 164 4.50 -16.39 -13.29
C GLY A 164 5.60 -16.85 -14.24
N GLY A 165 5.53 -16.45 -15.52
CA GLY A 165 6.58 -16.71 -16.52
C GLY A 165 7.90 -15.99 -16.24
N VAL A 166 7.90 -14.94 -15.39
CA VAL A 166 9.12 -14.20 -15.04
C VAL A 166 10.12 -15.08 -14.32
N LEU A 167 9.68 -15.84 -13.31
CA LEU A 167 10.57 -16.71 -12.51
C LEU A 167 11.26 -17.80 -13.35
N PRO A 168 10.52 -18.62 -14.12
CA PRO A 168 11.15 -19.62 -15.02
C PRO A 168 12.08 -19.00 -16.04
N SER A 169 11.74 -17.79 -16.57
CA SER A 169 12.61 -17.07 -17.51
C SER A 169 13.93 -16.66 -16.87
N PHE A 170 13.92 -16.18 -15.64
CA PHE A 170 15.15 -15.88 -14.90
C PHE A 170 15.96 -17.14 -14.58
N LEU A 171 15.29 -18.24 -14.19
CA LEU A 171 15.97 -19.50 -13.92
C LEU A 171 16.66 -20.06 -15.19
N THR A 172 15.99 -19.99 -16.35
CA THR A 172 16.60 -20.44 -17.62
C THR A 172 17.79 -19.61 -18.03
N ILE A 173 17.81 -18.31 -17.73
CA ILE A 173 18.96 -17.44 -18.01
C ILE A 173 20.11 -17.72 -17.04
N GLY A 174 19.80 -17.94 -15.75
CA GLY A 174 20.79 -18.10 -14.69
C GLY A 174 21.36 -19.52 -14.55
N LEU A 175 20.53 -20.55 -14.63
CA LEU A 175 20.92 -21.96 -14.43
C LEU A 175 20.99 -22.77 -15.75
N GLY A 176 20.58 -22.18 -16.88
CA GLY A 176 20.44 -22.90 -18.14
C GLY A 176 19.24 -23.83 -18.19
N LYS A 177 18.98 -24.40 -19.38
CA LYS A 177 17.83 -25.32 -19.61
C LYS A 177 17.74 -26.52 -18.66
N PRO A 178 18.85 -27.14 -18.18
CA PRO A 178 18.73 -28.30 -17.29
C PRO A 178 18.30 -27.97 -15.84
N GLY A 179 18.31 -26.71 -15.45
CA GLY A 179 17.90 -26.30 -14.07
C GLY A 179 16.40 -26.01 -13.90
N THR A 180 15.58 -26.22 -14.92
CA THR A 180 14.15 -25.86 -14.92
C THR A 180 13.20 -27.04 -15.18
N PHE A 181 13.72 -28.28 -15.11
CA PHE A 181 12.94 -29.52 -15.14
C PHE A 181 12.70 -30.04 -13.73
#